data_7d09deb363c1b53d4b1cc68ee9c65538
#
_entry.id   7d09deb363c1b53d4b1cc68ee9c65538
#
_cell.length_a   1.000
_cell.length_b   1.000
_cell.length_c   1.000
_cell.angle_alpha   90.00
_cell.angle_beta   90.00
_cell.angle_gamma   90.00
#
_symmetry.space_group_name_H-M   'P 1'
#
loop_
_entity.id
_entity.type
_entity.pdbx_description
1 polymer ?
#
loop_
_entity_poly.entity_id
_entity_poly.type
_entity_poly.pdbx_seq_one_letter_code
_entity_poly.pdbx_strand_id
1 'polypeptide(L)'
;MSKKYTADEYILMINDALMSRLSVEPSGAGEAKMLEAMRYSVENGGKRIRPMLTLEFCRMCGGSVEAALPLACAIEFIHTYSLIHDDLPCMDDDDMRRGKPSSHIKFGEANALLAGDSLLTFAFQSAGEAEDIPADAVAK
;
A
#
# COMPACT_ATOMS: atom_id res chain seq x y z
N MET A 1 -17.18 21.17 -13.78
CA MET A 1 -16.19 21.40 -12.69
C MET A 1 -15.89 20.05 -12.05
N SER A 2 -14.64 19.63 -12.00
CA SER A 2 -14.23 18.39 -11.33
C SER A 2 -14.57 18.49 -9.83
N LYS A 3 -15.12 17.40 -9.25
CA LYS A 3 -15.41 17.30 -7.80
C LYS A 3 -14.13 17.61 -7.03
N LYS A 4 -14.23 18.45 -5.99
CA LYS A 4 -13.15 18.64 -5.02
C LYS A 4 -13.35 17.66 -3.87
N TYR A 5 -12.26 17.06 -3.41
CA TYR A 5 -12.24 16.14 -2.28
C TYR A 5 -11.54 16.80 -1.10
N THR A 6 -11.99 16.50 0.09
CA THR A 6 -11.28 16.83 1.34
C THR A 6 -10.19 15.78 1.59
N ALA A 7 -9.23 16.09 2.47
CA ALA A 7 -8.22 15.13 2.88
C ALA A 7 -8.84 13.86 3.51
N ASP A 8 -9.89 14.03 4.31
CA ASP A 8 -10.59 12.90 4.97
C ASP A 8 -11.29 12.00 3.95
N GLU A 9 -11.92 12.58 2.91
CA GLU A 9 -12.53 11.79 1.82
C GLU A 9 -11.47 10.98 1.07
N TYR A 10 -10.31 11.57 0.78
CA TYR A 10 -9.19 10.86 0.16
C TYR A 10 -8.68 9.72 1.05
N ILE A 11 -8.45 9.99 2.34
CA ILE A 11 -7.95 8.98 3.30
C ILE A 11 -8.90 7.79 3.38
N LEU A 12 -10.21 8.04 3.47
CA LEU A 12 -11.22 7.00 3.50
C LEU A 12 -11.18 6.15 2.22
N MET A 13 -11.24 6.79 1.07
CA MET A 13 -11.19 6.14 -0.24
C MET A 13 -9.92 5.29 -0.43
N ILE A 14 -8.75 5.82 -0.03
CA ILE A 14 -7.48 5.13 -0.12
C ILE A 14 -7.45 3.92 0.82
N ASN A 15 -7.88 4.07 2.07
CA ASN A 15 -7.89 2.96 3.02
C ASN A 15 -8.81 1.83 2.56
N ASP A 16 -10.01 2.14 2.09
CA ASP A 16 -10.95 1.16 1.55
C ASP A 16 -10.35 0.41 0.34
N ALA A 17 -9.70 1.15 -0.57
CA ALA A 17 -9.06 0.56 -1.74
C ALA A 17 -7.87 -0.33 -1.38
N LEU A 18 -7.02 0.09 -0.43
CA LEU A 18 -5.88 -0.70 0.05
C LEU A 18 -6.33 -2.03 0.68
N MET A 19 -7.33 -1.98 1.55
CA MET A 19 -7.83 -3.17 2.24
C MET A 19 -8.61 -4.10 1.32
N SER A 20 -9.40 -3.56 0.41
CA SER A 20 -10.09 -4.35 -0.62
C SER A 20 -9.11 -5.17 -1.46
N ARG A 21 -7.98 -4.58 -1.87
CA ARG A 21 -6.95 -5.27 -2.66
C ARG A 21 -6.23 -6.38 -1.89
N LEU A 22 -6.10 -6.24 -0.57
CA LEU A 22 -5.52 -7.26 0.29
C LEU A 22 -6.56 -8.29 0.79
N SER A 23 -7.84 -8.18 0.41
CA SER A 23 -8.91 -9.10 0.80
C SER A 23 -8.96 -10.32 -0.13
N VAL A 24 -7.84 -11.04 -0.23
CA VAL A 24 -7.72 -12.30 -0.96
C VAL A 24 -7.76 -13.48 0.02
N GLU A 25 -8.32 -14.61 -0.44
CA GLU A 25 -8.35 -15.85 0.34
C GLU A 25 -7.00 -16.57 0.21
N PRO A 26 -6.32 -16.86 1.33
CA PRO A 26 -5.05 -17.54 1.29
C PRO A 26 -5.21 -19.02 0.91
N SER A 27 -4.29 -19.55 0.13
CA SER A 27 -4.27 -20.97 -0.27
C SER A 27 -3.73 -21.91 0.80
N GLY A 28 -3.12 -21.37 1.87
CA GLY A 28 -2.57 -22.16 2.97
C GLY A 28 -2.12 -21.31 4.16
N ALA A 29 -1.72 -21.99 5.25
CA ALA A 29 -1.37 -21.34 6.52
C ALA A 29 -0.17 -20.38 6.43
N GLY A 30 0.82 -20.69 5.60
CA GLY A 30 1.98 -19.81 5.38
C GLY A 30 1.59 -18.51 4.69
N GLU A 31 0.80 -18.62 3.64
CA GLU A 31 0.27 -17.46 2.91
C GLU A 31 -0.67 -16.63 3.79
N ALA A 32 -1.51 -17.27 4.62
CA ALA A 32 -2.39 -16.59 5.57
C ALA A 32 -1.60 -15.70 6.53
N LYS A 33 -0.51 -16.21 7.09
CA LYS A 33 0.34 -15.46 8.03
C LYS A 33 1.08 -14.30 7.35
N MET A 34 1.56 -14.50 6.13
CA MET A 34 2.19 -13.45 5.34
C MET A 34 1.18 -12.34 5.00
N LEU A 35 -0.02 -12.72 4.55
CA LEU A 35 -1.10 -11.79 4.23
C LEU A 35 -1.56 -11.01 5.48
N GLU A 36 -1.60 -11.65 6.64
CA GLU A 36 -1.87 -10.97 7.92
C GLU A 36 -0.80 -9.92 8.23
N ALA A 37 0.49 -10.23 8.02
CA ALA A 37 1.58 -9.28 8.21
C ALA A 37 1.53 -8.10 7.22
N MET A 38 1.15 -8.35 5.96
CA MET A 38 0.92 -7.30 4.95
C MET A 38 -0.22 -6.37 5.39
N ARG A 39 -1.38 -6.93 5.73
CA ARG A 39 -2.56 -6.18 6.20
C ARG A 39 -2.24 -5.34 7.43
N TYR A 40 -1.62 -5.94 8.43
CA TYR A 40 -1.21 -5.26 9.66
C TYR A 40 -0.36 -4.02 9.38
N SER A 41 0.63 -4.16 8.50
CA SER A 41 1.55 -3.07 8.18
C SER A 41 0.87 -1.95 7.39
N VAL A 42 -0.03 -2.30 6.47
CA VAL A 42 -0.83 -1.33 5.70
C VAL A 42 -1.86 -0.63 6.59
N GLU A 43 -2.58 -1.37 7.45
CA GLU A 43 -3.57 -0.83 8.39
C GLU A 43 -2.94 0.04 9.48
N ASN A 44 -1.68 -0.18 9.81
CA ASN A 44 -0.97 0.62 10.82
C ASN A 44 -0.89 2.11 10.45
N GLY A 45 -1.47 2.46 9.34
CA GLY A 45 -1.89 3.79 8.99
C GLY A 45 -0.77 4.70 8.51
N GLY A 46 -1.02 5.96 8.68
CA GLY A 46 -0.21 7.06 8.21
C GLY A 46 -1.08 8.15 7.62
N LYS A 47 -0.48 9.28 7.29
CA LYS A 47 -1.17 10.44 6.71
C LYS A 47 -1.62 10.23 5.26
N ARG A 48 -1.27 9.09 4.65
CA ARG A 48 -1.60 8.77 3.24
C ARG A 48 -1.24 9.90 2.25
N ILE A 49 -0.18 10.63 2.52
CA ILE A 49 0.19 11.82 1.71
C ILE A 49 0.54 11.42 0.28
N ARG A 50 1.32 10.35 0.09
CA ARG A 50 1.74 9.90 -1.25
C ARG A 50 0.56 9.52 -2.14
N PRO A 51 -0.34 8.62 -1.74
CA PRO A 51 -1.52 8.31 -2.53
C PRO A 51 -2.47 9.51 -2.70
N MET A 52 -2.64 10.37 -1.68
CA MET A 52 -3.43 11.60 -1.84
C MET A 52 -2.88 12.51 -2.93
N LEU A 53 -1.56 12.71 -2.96
CA LEU A 53 -0.92 13.52 -4.01
C LEU A 53 -1.14 12.90 -5.39
N THR A 54 -1.01 11.58 -5.52
CA THR A 54 -1.27 10.88 -6.79
C THR A 54 -2.68 11.17 -7.29
N LEU A 55 -3.69 11.03 -6.42
CA LEU A 55 -5.09 11.27 -6.78
C LEU A 55 -5.35 12.74 -7.11
N GLU A 56 -4.82 13.67 -6.31
CA GLU A 56 -5.04 15.09 -6.51
C GLU A 56 -4.37 15.61 -7.79
N PHE A 57 -3.16 15.18 -8.09
CA PHE A 57 -2.50 15.54 -9.36
C PHE A 57 -3.25 14.95 -10.55
N CYS A 58 -3.72 13.70 -10.48
CA CYS A 58 -4.57 13.12 -11.52
C CYS A 58 -5.82 13.98 -11.76
N ARG A 59 -6.53 14.36 -10.69
CA ARG A 59 -7.70 15.22 -10.76
C ARG A 59 -7.38 16.60 -11.36
N MET A 60 -6.26 17.22 -10.96
CA MET A 60 -5.84 18.51 -11.47
C MET A 60 -5.54 18.48 -12.97
N CYS A 61 -5.05 17.34 -13.47
CA CYS A 61 -4.81 17.10 -14.90
C CYS A 61 -6.09 16.68 -15.65
N GLY A 62 -7.25 16.66 -14.99
CA GLY A 62 -8.53 16.30 -15.61
C GLY A 62 -8.81 14.81 -15.69
N GLY A 63 -8.01 13.96 -15.04
CA GLY A 63 -8.20 12.53 -14.96
C GLY A 63 -9.25 12.11 -13.90
N SER A 64 -9.66 10.83 -13.93
CA SER A 64 -10.53 10.22 -12.94
C SER A 64 -9.74 9.82 -11.71
N VAL A 65 -10.21 10.23 -10.53
CA VAL A 65 -9.64 9.83 -9.23
C VAL A 65 -9.78 8.33 -9.03
N GLU A 66 -10.91 7.77 -9.44
CA GLU A 66 -11.22 6.34 -9.34
C GLU A 66 -10.27 5.51 -10.21
N ALA A 67 -10.01 5.94 -11.44
CA ALA A 67 -9.07 5.28 -12.34
C ALA A 67 -7.61 5.33 -11.83
N ALA A 68 -7.25 6.35 -11.04
CA ALA A 68 -5.92 6.51 -10.46
C ALA A 68 -5.74 5.74 -9.13
N LEU A 69 -6.81 5.21 -8.52
CA LEU A 69 -6.73 4.48 -7.24
C LEU A 69 -5.74 3.30 -7.26
N PRO A 70 -5.67 2.45 -8.31
CA PRO A 70 -4.68 1.37 -8.37
C PRO A 70 -3.25 1.87 -8.25
N LEU A 71 -2.91 2.97 -8.92
CA LEU A 71 -1.58 3.60 -8.87
C LEU A 71 -1.32 4.23 -7.49
N ALA A 72 -2.32 4.88 -6.91
CA ALA A 72 -2.23 5.43 -5.55
C ALA A 72 -1.99 4.33 -4.51
N CYS A 73 -2.67 3.18 -4.63
CA CYS A 73 -2.42 2.01 -3.79
C CYS A 73 -1.03 1.44 -4.00
N ALA A 74 -0.57 1.33 -5.26
CA ALA A 74 0.76 0.85 -5.58
C ALA A 74 1.86 1.65 -4.89
N ILE A 75 1.79 2.98 -4.93
CA ILE A 75 2.75 3.87 -4.25
C ILE A 75 2.72 3.67 -2.72
N GLU A 76 1.55 3.46 -2.12
CA GLU A 76 1.46 3.21 -0.68
C GLU A 76 1.97 1.82 -0.30
N PHE A 77 1.78 0.78 -1.13
CA PHE A 77 2.38 -0.53 -0.93
C PHE A 77 3.91 -0.47 -1.00
N ILE A 78 4.47 0.28 -1.97
CA ILE A 78 5.92 0.53 -2.06
C ILE A 78 6.42 1.26 -0.81
N HIS A 79 5.70 2.27 -0.32
CA HIS A 79 6.07 2.95 0.91
C HIS A 79 6.00 2.02 2.12
N THR A 80 4.97 1.17 2.21
CA THR A 80 4.80 0.27 3.35
C THR A 80 5.87 -0.81 3.38
N TYR A 81 6.22 -1.44 2.24
CA TYR A 81 7.29 -2.43 2.21
C TYR A 81 8.62 -1.84 2.68
N SER A 82 8.95 -0.62 2.24
CA SER A 82 10.20 0.02 2.66
C SER A 82 10.27 0.21 4.17
N LEU A 83 9.16 0.60 4.82
CA LEU A 83 9.09 0.72 6.26
C LEU A 83 9.24 -0.62 6.99
N ILE A 84 8.66 -1.70 6.45
CA ILE A 84 8.81 -3.04 7.03
C ILE A 84 10.28 -3.46 6.99
N HIS A 85 10.95 -3.25 5.85
CA HIS A 85 12.35 -3.64 5.68
C HIS A 85 13.31 -2.74 6.47
N ASP A 86 13.06 -1.44 6.54
CA ASP A 86 13.85 -0.51 7.35
C ASP A 86 13.83 -0.90 8.84
N ASP A 87 12.69 -1.40 9.36
CA ASP A 87 12.55 -1.81 10.76
C ASP A 87 13.28 -3.12 11.12
N LEU A 88 13.72 -3.92 10.14
CA LEU A 88 14.36 -5.21 10.38
C LEU A 88 15.66 -5.06 11.20
N PRO A 89 16.04 -6.10 12.02
CA PRO A 89 17.27 -6.07 12.82
C PRO A 89 18.55 -5.87 12.01
N CYS A 90 18.57 -6.22 10.73
CA CYS A 90 19.70 -6.01 9.83
C CYS A 90 19.73 -4.60 9.21
N MET A 91 18.74 -3.76 9.52
CA MET A 91 18.60 -2.38 9.03
C MET A 91 18.60 -1.42 10.24
N ASP A 92 17.49 -0.73 10.50
CA ASP A 92 17.39 0.24 11.58
C ASP A 92 17.12 -0.38 12.96
N ASP A 93 16.70 -1.66 13.00
CA ASP A 93 16.39 -2.43 14.22
C ASP A 93 15.36 -1.75 15.13
N ASP A 94 14.28 -1.27 14.52
CA ASP A 94 13.21 -0.56 15.22
C ASP A 94 12.11 -1.51 15.72
N ASP A 95 11.95 -1.63 17.03
CA ASP A 95 10.92 -2.48 17.65
C ASP A 95 9.52 -1.94 17.49
N MET A 96 9.35 -0.63 17.25
CA MET A 96 8.06 0.06 17.25
C MET A 96 7.90 0.96 16.03
N ARG A 97 6.73 0.90 15.40
CA ARG A 97 6.35 1.78 14.30
C ARG A 97 4.97 2.40 14.56
N ARG A 98 4.90 3.74 14.60
CA ARG A 98 3.64 4.48 14.82
C ARG A 98 2.88 4.04 16.09
N GLY A 99 3.61 3.74 17.16
CA GLY A 99 3.04 3.34 18.45
C GLY A 99 2.58 1.89 18.54
N LYS A 100 2.87 1.06 17.53
CA LYS A 100 2.60 -0.39 17.52
C LYS A 100 3.90 -1.16 17.30
N PRO A 101 3.99 -2.44 17.70
CA PRO A 101 5.12 -3.27 17.37
C PRO A 101 5.39 -3.28 15.88
N SER A 102 6.67 -3.22 15.48
CA SER A 102 7.06 -3.39 14.08
C SER A 102 6.71 -4.80 13.59
N SER A 103 6.67 -4.98 12.26
CA SER A 103 6.23 -6.25 11.67
C SER A 103 7.07 -7.43 12.12
N HIS A 104 8.40 -7.27 12.21
CA HIS A 104 9.29 -8.36 12.63
C HIS A 104 9.14 -8.74 14.10
N ILE A 105 8.78 -7.81 14.97
CA ILE A 105 8.47 -8.10 16.38
C ILE A 105 7.17 -8.90 16.49
N LYS A 106 6.15 -8.54 15.71
CA LYS A 106 4.84 -9.19 15.80
C LYS A 106 4.78 -10.53 15.10
N PHE A 107 5.41 -10.68 13.93
CA PHE A 107 5.26 -11.85 13.05
C PHE A 107 6.56 -12.65 12.88
N GLY A 108 7.69 -12.16 13.41
CA GLY A 108 9.03 -12.69 13.20
C GLY A 108 9.69 -12.15 11.92
N GLU A 109 11.02 -12.14 11.90
CA GLU A 109 11.83 -11.54 10.83
C GLU A 109 11.51 -12.12 9.44
N ALA A 110 11.42 -13.46 9.32
CA ALA A 110 11.16 -14.11 8.05
C ALA A 110 9.79 -13.70 7.45
N ASN A 111 8.74 -13.64 8.28
CA ASN A 111 7.42 -13.22 7.80
C ASN A 111 7.38 -11.72 7.46
N ALA A 112 8.08 -10.89 8.22
CA ALA A 112 8.19 -9.47 7.92
C ALA A 112 8.94 -9.23 6.60
N LEU A 113 10.07 -9.91 6.40
CA LEU A 113 10.82 -9.83 5.14
C LEU A 113 9.95 -10.22 3.95
N LEU A 114 9.29 -11.40 4.03
CA LEU A 114 8.43 -11.89 2.95
C LEU A 114 7.19 -11.01 2.74
N ALA A 115 6.62 -10.43 3.79
CA ALA A 115 5.52 -9.49 3.66
C ALA A 115 5.94 -8.21 2.92
N GLY A 116 7.15 -7.71 3.18
CA GLY A 116 7.72 -6.59 2.44
C GLY A 116 7.93 -6.93 0.96
N ASP A 117 8.58 -8.05 0.65
CA ASP A 117 8.78 -8.52 -0.74
C ASP A 117 7.45 -8.70 -1.49
N SER A 118 6.45 -9.25 -0.79
CA SER A 118 5.12 -9.46 -1.37
C SER A 118 4.41 -8.14 -1.64
N LEU A 119 4.50 -7.15 -0.74
CA LEU A 119 3.93 -5.81 -0.96
C LEU A 119 4.59 -5.10 -2.13
N LEU A 120 5.92 -5.22 -2.28
CA LEU A 120 6.64 -4.65 -3.42
C LEU A 120 6.15 -5.26 -4.74
N THR A 121 6.04 -6.58 -4.81
CA THR A 121 5.54 -7.28 -6.01
C THR A 121 4.08 -6.93 -6.28
N PHE A 122 3.25 -6.90 -5.23
CA PHE A 122 1.83 -6.58 -5.31
C PHE A 122 1.57 -5.12 -5.74
N ALA A 123 2.51 -4.21 -5.44
CA ALA A 123 2.43 -2.84 -5.94
C ALA A 123 2.45 -2.77 -7.47
N PHE A 124 3.34 -3.52 -8.12
CA PHE A 124 3.39 -3.58 -9.59
C PHE A 124 2.15 -4.25 -10.18
N GLN A 125 1.63 -5.31 -9.53
CA GLN A 125 0.35 -5.89 -9.92
C GLN A 125 -0.77 -4.86 -9.83
N SER A 126 -0.88 -4.14 -8.71
CA SER A 126 -1.88 -3.10 -8.50
C SER A 126 -1.79 -1.99 -9.56
N ALA A 127 -0.57 -1.56 -9.92
CA ALA A 127 -0.37 -0.57 -10.98
C ALA A 127 -0.83 -1.10 -12.35
N GLY A 128 -0.55 -2.38 -12.64
CA GLY A 128 -0.95 -3.03 -13.89
C GLY A 128 -2.47 -3.22 -14.06
N GLU A 129 -3.23 -3.16 -12.96
CA GLU A 129 -4.69 -3.24 -12.96
C GLU A 129 -5.38 -1.88 -13.20
N ALA A 130 -4.62 -0.81 -13.42
CA ALA A 130 -5.18 0.50 -13.71
C ALA A 130 -5.88 0.48 -15.09
N GLU A 131 -7.20 0.45 -15.06
CA GLU A 131 -8.05 0.55 -16.25
C GLU A 131 -8.09 2.01 -16.73
N ASP A 132 -8.39 2.20 -18.02
CA ASP A 132 -8.48 3.53 -18.65
C ASP A 132 -7.17 4.36 -18.68
N ILE A 133 -6.03 3.76 -18.32
CA ILE A 133 -4.71 4.35 -18.48
C ILE A 133 -3.98 3.61 -19.61
N PRO A 134 -3.45 4.32 -20.62
CA PRO A 134 -2.68 3.67 -21.67
C PRO A 134 -1.52 2.84 -21.11
N ALA A 135 -1.37 1.60 -21.58
CA ALA A 135 -0.36 0.67 -21.07
C ALA A 135 1.07 1.25 -21.16
N ASP A 136 1.36 2.05 -22.17
CA ASP A 136 2.65 2.74 -22.32
C ASP A 136 2.85 3.86 -21.29
N ALA A 137 1.79 4.41 -20.71
CA ALA A 137 1.86 5.39 -19.62
C ALA A 137 2.08 4.71 -18.26
N VAL A 138 1.55 3.49 -18.06
CA VAL A 138 1.79 2.70 -16.84
C VAL A 138 3.22 2.16 -16.78
N ALA A 139 3.81 1.83 -17.95
CA ALA A 139 5.14 1.25 -18.06
C ALA A 139 6.30 2.27 -17.95
N LYS A 140 6.01 3.56 -17.88
CA LYS A 140 7.01 4.65 -17.74
C LYS A 140 7.19 5.08 -16.31
#